data_a67516fdfb1926afaaa28cc0da2bc90c
#
_entry.id   a67516fdfb1926afaaa28cc0da2bc90c
#
_cell.length_a   1.000
_cell.length_b   1.000
_cell.length_c   1.000
_cell.angle_alpha   90.00
_cell.angle_beta   90.00
_cell.angle_gamma   90.00
#
_symmetry.space_group_name_H-M   'P 1'
#
loop_
_entity.id
_entity.type
_entity.pdbx_description
1 polymer ?
#
loop_
_entity_poly.entity_id
_entity_poly.type
_entity_poly.pdbx_seq_one_letter_code
_entity_poly.pdbx_strand_id
1 'polypeptide(L)'
;MSALRVVEILRRMEQGRTRPFLVRAEDDALYVAKGRETTQRGLVAEWLCAHLGRALDLPIPPFTLLEVPAELVAALGAEGGALGASTAFGSRLESGVQDFAIAQLRNVDVALRRRLLAFDWWVENADRTLSELGGNPNLLWRAAGDALLVIDHNLAFDREFDESTFFATHVFHGDASALFEDWINWTDAANRLRAALPSFDEALASMPDSGIGSTPRRRYRLV
;
A
#
# COMPACT_ATOMS: atom_id res chain seq x y z
N MET A 1 2.18 -17.49 -5.84
CA MET A 1 3.04 -16.80 -6.84
C MET A 1 4.50 -17.01 -6.43
N SER A 2 5.43 -17.30 -7.36
CA SER A 2 6.86 -17.27 -7.06
C SER A 2 7.33 -15.82 -6.96
N ALA A 3 8.27 -15.54 -6.06
CA ALA A 3 8.92 -14.22 -6.01
C ALA A 3 9.76 -14.02 -7.29
N LEU A 4 9.80 -12.78 -7.79
CA LEU A 4 10.69 -12.42 -8.89
C LEU A 4 12.07 -12.09 -8.34
N ARG A 5 13.12 -12.57 -9.01
CA ARG A 5 14.50 -12.27 -8.61
C ARG A 5 14.89 -10.84 -9.03
N VAL A 6 15.44 -10.08 -8.11
CA VAL A 6 16.07 -8.78 -8.41
C VAL A 6 17.39 -9.03 -9.14
N VAL A 7 17.56 -8.40 -10.30
CA VAL A 7 18.79 -8.50 -11.10
C VAL A 7 19.66 -7.26 -11.02
N GLU A 8 19.07 -6.11 -10.66
CA GLU A 8 19.79 -4.85 -10.53
C GLU A 8 19.12 -3.93 -9.48
N ILE A 9 19.94 -3.26 -8.69
CA ILE A 9 19.50 -2.18 -7.80
C ILE A 9 20.00 -0.87 -8.40
N LEU A 10 19.05 -0.04 -8.89
CA LEU A 10 19.42 1.19 -9.60
C LEU A 10 19.78 2.34 -8.67
N ARG A 11 18.92 2.56 -7.64
CA ARG A 11 19.14 3.63 -6.67
C ARG A 11 18.21 3.50 -5.47
N ARG A 12 18.57 4.14 -4.38
CA ARG A 12 17.66 4.42 -3.28
C ARG A 12 16.82 5.66 -3.62
N MET A 13 15.52 5.63 -3.30
CA MET A 13 14.64 6.78 -3.52
C MET A 13 14.76 7.75 -2.34
N GLU A 14 14.72 9.04 -2.63
CA GLU A 14 14.79 10.07 -1.60
C GLU A 14 13.43 10.36 -0.97
N GLN A 15 12.36 10.10 -1.74
CA GLN A 15 10.98 10.31 -1.31
C GLN A 15 10.47 9.15 -0.46
N GLY A 16 9.59 9.47 0.48
CA GLY A 16 8.99 8.53 1.40
C GLY A 16 9.83 8.29 2.67
N ARG A 17 9.15 8.04 3.78
CA ARG A 17 9.78 7.84 5.09
C ARG A 17 10.68 6.62 5.12
N THR A 18 10.31 5.56 4.42
CA THR A 18 11.07 4.29 4.34
C THR A 18 12.13 4.28 3.24
N ARG A 19 12.25 5.36 2.45
CA ARG A 19 13.25 5.52 1.38
C ARG A 19 13.48 4.22 0.60
N PRO A 20 12.47 3.72 -0.13
CA PRO A 20 12.54 2.43 -0.83
C PRO A 20 13.59 2.44 -1.94
N PHE A 21 13.86 1.27 -2.50
CA PHE A 21 14.83 1.11 -3.58
C PHE A 21 14.11 0.95 -4.93
N LEU A 22 14.65 1.60 -5.96
CA LEU A 22 14.29 1.33 -7.34
C LEU A 22 15.14 0.16 -7.83
N VAL A 23 14.49 -0.92 -8.23
CA VAL A 23 15.14 -2.15 -8.68
C VAL A 23 14.59 -2.62 -10.01
N ARG A 24 15.38 -3.41 -10.75
CA ARG A 24 14.95 -4.17 -11.92
C ARG A 24 14.87 -5.64 -11.52
N ALA A 25 13.77 -6.30 -11.89
CA ALA A 25 13.62 -7.73 -11.68
C ALA A 25 13.89 -8.52 -12.98
N GLU A 26 13.90 -9.85 -12.89
CA GLU A 26 14.19 -10.77 -13.99
C GLU A 26 13.19 -10.73 -15.16
N ASP A 27 12.03 -10.09 -14.96
CA ASP A 27 11.03 -9.80 -15.98
C ASP A 27 11.28 -8.47 -16.72
N ASP A 28 12.48 -7.87 -16.55
CA ASP A 28 12.91 -6.57 -17.06
C ASP A 28 12.07 -5.37 -16.58
N ALA A 29 11.07 -5.57 -15.71
CA ALA A 29 10.28 -4.49 -15.17
C ALA A 29 10.99 -3.80 -13.99
N LEU A 30 10.63 -2.53 -13.78
CA LEU A 30 11.10 -1.74 -12.66
C LEU A 30 10.09 -1.78 -11.50
N TYR A 31 10.62 -1.92 -10.29
CA TYR A 31 9.84 -1.98 -9.07
C TYR A 31 10.36 -1.02 -8.01
N VAL A 32 9.44 -0.46 -7.25
CA VAL A 32 9.72 0.21 -5.98
C VAL A 32 9.74 -0.87 -4.91
N ALA A 33 10.93 -1.23 -4.45
CA ALA A 33 11.17 -2.32 -3.50
C ALA A 33 11.22 -1.79 -2.06
N LYS A 34 10.34 -2.28 -1.22
CA LYS A 34 10.33 -2.05 0.23
C LYS A 34 10.89 -3.28 0.92
N GLY A 35 12.01 -3.10 1.62
CA GLY A 35 12.73 -4.15 2.30
C GLY A 35 12.71 -3.99 3.83
N ARG A 36 13.80 -4.37 4.46
CA ARG A 36 13.94 -4.50 5.92
C ARG A 36 13.63 -3.22 6.70
N GLU A 37 13.92 -2.04 6.14
CA GLU A 37 13.65 -0.74 6.80
C GLU A 37 12.15 -0.48 6.97
N THR A 38 11.30 -1.05 6.12
CA THR A 38 9.83 -0.97 6.23
C THR A 38 9.29 -1.77 7.42
N THR A 39 10.10 -2.53 8.11
CA THR A 39 9.72 -3.50 9.14
C THR A 39 8.95 -4.70 8.58
N GLN A 40 9.07 -5.85 9.27
CA GLN A 40 8.37 -7.07 8.87
C GLN A 40 6.84 -6.91 8.91
N ARG A 41 6.34 -6.20 9.95
CA ARG A 41 4.91 -5.89 10.07
C ARG A 41 4.42 -5.04 8.89
N GLY A 42 5.18 -4.00 8.55
CA GLY A 42 4.85 -3.12 7.43
C GLY A 42 4.85 -3.85 6.08
N LEU A 43 5.79 -4.77 5.84
CA LEU A 43 5.81 -5.58 4.62
C LEU A 43 4.61 -6.52 4.51
N VAL A 44 4.17 -7.10 5.65
CA VAL A 44 2.94 -7.90 5.69
C VAL A 44 1.72 -7.03 5.41
N ALA A 45 1.65 -5.83 6.00
CA ALA A 45 0.55 -4.88 5.77
C ALA A 45 0.48 -4.48 4.28
N GLU A 46 1.61 -4.15 3.64
CA GLU A 46 1.67 -3.88 2.20
C GLU A 46 1.08 -5.03 1.36
N TRP A 47 1.51 -6.26 1.66
CA TRP A 47 1.06 -7.44 0.93
C TRP A 47 -0.44 -7.68 1.06
N LEU A 48 -0.94 -7.68 2.31
CA LEU A 48 -2.35 -7.92 2.59
C LEU A 48 -3.23 -6.81 2.00
N CYS A 49 -2.88 -5.55 2.23
CA CYS A 49 -3.64 -4.41 1.72
C CYS A 49 -3.62 -4.33 0.19
N ALA A 50 -2.52 -4.70 -0.46
CA ALA A 50 -2.47 -4.72 -1.92
C ALA A 50 -3.45 -5.77 -2.52
N HIS A 51 -3.55 -6.95 -1.92
CA HIS A 51 -4.52 -7.98 -2.32
C HIS A 51 -5.97 -7.55 -2.06
N LEU A 52 -6.26 -7.07 -0.85
CA LEU A 52 -7.58 -6.58 -0.46
C LEU A 52 -8.03 -5.39 -1.31
N GLY A 53 -7.13 -4.42 -1.52
CA GLY A 53 -7.41 -3.24 -2.33
C GLY A 53 -7.77 -3.61 -3.77
N ARG A 54 -7.09 -4.58 -4.36
CA ARG A 54 -7.43 -5.10 -5.69
C ARG A 54 -8.76 -5.81 -5.72
N ALA A 55 -9.07 -6.60 -4.70
CA ALA A 55 -10.37 -7.26 -4.59
C ALA A 55 -11.54 -6.26 -4.45
N LEU A 56 -11.23 -5.04 -4.02
CA LEU A 56 -12.17 -3.91 -3.94
C LEU A 56 -12.12 -3.00 -5.17
N ASP A 57 -11.47 -3.38 -6.25
CA ASP A 57 -11.28 -2.55 -7.44
C ASP A 57 -10.61 -1.19 -7.13
N LEU A 58 -9.76 -1.12 -6.11
CA LEU A 58 -8.91 0.03 -5.89
C LEU A 58 -7.75 0.03 -6.90
N PRO A 59 -7.34 1.19 -7.41
CA PRO A 59 -6.28 1.29 -8.41
C PRO A 59 -4.88 1.10 -7.78
N ILE A 60 -4.63 -0.09 -7.27
CA ILE A 60 -3.33 -0.51 -6.75
C ILE A 60 -2.42 -0.87 -7.92
N PRO A 61 -1.20 -0.32 -8.04
CA PRO A 61 -0.23 -0.73 -9.03
C PRO A 61 0.03 -2.25 -9.01
N PRO A 62 0.43 -2.87 -10.10
CA PRO A 62 0.88 -4.26 -10.08
C PRO A 62 1.97 -4.46 -9.03
N PHE A 63 1.90 -5.55 -8.29
CA PHE A 63 2.82 -5.83 -7.20
C PHE A 63 3.22 -7.31 -7.18
N THR A 64 4.34 -7.59 -6.55
CA THR A 64 4.89 -8.93 -6.39
C THR A 64 5.79 -9.01 -5.17
N LEU A 65 6.18 -10.22 -4.79
CA LEU A 65 7.32 -10.44 -3.92
C LEU A 65 8.61 -10.42 -4.74
N LEU A 66 9.65 -9.83 -4.19
CA LEU A 66 10.97 -9.74 -4.78
C LEU A 66 11.97 -10.53 -3.94
N GLU A 67 12.69 -11.46 -4.55
CA GLU A 67 13.87 -12.08 -3.95
C GLU A 67 15.08 -11.17 -4.19
N VAL A 68 15.67 -10.67 -3.11
CA VAL A 68 16.85 -9.79 -3.18
C VAL A 68 18.12 -10.59 -2.89
N PRO A 69 18.99 -10.81 -3.90
CA PRO A 69 20.23 -11.57 -3.74
C PRO A 69 21.22 -10.90 -2.77
N ALA A 70 21.89 -11.72 -1.97
CA ALA A 70 22.84 -11.24 -0.98
C ALA A 70 24.03 -10.48 -1.61
N GLU A 71 24.45 -10.89 -2.79
CA GLU A 71 25.52 -10.25 -3.56
C GLU A 71 25.19 -8.81 -3.96
N LEU A 72 23.91 -8.52 -4.33
CA LEU A 72 23.49 -7.17 -4.65
C LEU A 72 23.39 -6.29 -3.39
N VAL A 73 22.93 -6.85 -2.27
CA VAL A 73 22.91 -6.13 -0.99
C VAL A 73 24.31 -5.80 -0.52
N ALA A 74 25.27 -6.74 -0.64
CA ALA A 74 26.66 -6.51 -0.28
C ALA A 74 27.30 -5.39 -1.13
N ALA A 75 26.95 -5.30 -2.41
CA ALA A 75 27.44 -4.26 -3.31
C ALA A 75 26.96 -2.84 -2.94
N LEU A 76 25.84 -2.71 -2.23
CA LEU A 76 25.33 -1.43 -1.73
C LEU A 76 26.11 -0.90 -0.50
N GLY A 77 26.99 -1.71 0.09
CA GLY A 77 27.75 -1.32 1.28
C GLY A 77 26.81 -0.97 2.47
N ALA A 78 27.00 0.22 3.03
CA ALA A 78 26.22 0.66 4.22
C ALA A 78 24.70 0.74 3.99
N GLU A 79 24.25 1.00 2.78
CA GLU A 79 22.81 1.11 2.46
C GLU A 79 22.12 -0.25 2.31
N GLY A 80 22.89 -1.31 2.05
CA GLY A 80 22.36 -2.66 1.84
C GLY A 80 21.53 -3.19 3.01
N GLY A 81 21.87 -2.77 4.24
CA GLY A 81 21.13 -3.15 5.44
C GLY A 81 19.65 -2.72 5.45
N ALA A 82 19.33 -1.62 4.77
CA ALA A 82 17.96 -1.09 4.68
C ALA A 82 17.07 -1.94 3.76
N LEU A 83 17.62 -2.48 2.68
CA LEU A 83 16.90 -3.39 1.78
C LEU A 83 16.88 -4.81 2.36
N GLY A 84 18.02 -5.33 2.76
CA GLY A 84 18.20 -6.68 3.30
C GLY A 84 18.18 -7.77 2.22
N ALA A 85 19.02 -8.79 2.41
CA ALA A 85 19.08 -9.97 1.55
C ALA A 85 17.94 -10.94 1.95
N SER A 86 16.75 -10.73 1.43
CA SER A 86 15.57 -11.56 1.73
C SER A 86 14.42 -11.21 0.78
N THR A 87 13.21 -11.63 1.13
CA THR A 87 12.01 -11.24 0.42
C THR A 87 11.61 -9.80 0.73
N ALA A 88 11.42 -8.99 -0.32
CA ALA A 88 10.92 -7.63 -0.27
C ALA A 88 9.54 -7.52 -0.93
N PHE A 89 8.76 -6.49 -0.60
CA PHE A 89 7.55 -6.13 -1.33
C PHE A 89 7.95 -5.24 -2.52
N GLY A 90 7.49 -5.59 -3.72
CA GLY A 90 7.72 -4.82 -4.94
C GLY A 90 6.43 -4.28 -5.53
N SER A 91 6.30 -2.96 -5.57
CA SER A 91 5.25 -2.28 -6.34
C SER A 91 5.83 -1.87 -7.69
N ARG A 92 5.16 -2.20 -8.80
CA ARG A 92 5.65 -1.86 -10.14
C ARG A 92 5.75 -0.34 -10.29
N LEU A 93 6.87 0.12 -10.85
CA LEU A 93 7.05 1.55 -11.10
C LEU A 93 6.04 2.01 -12.17
N GLU A 94 5.26 3.01 -11.83
CA GLU A 94 4.31 3.65 -12.74
C GLU A 94 4.96 4.89 -13.35
N SER A 95 4.81 5.06 -14.66
CA SER A 95 5.34 6.21 -15.39
C SER A 95 4.30 7.31 -15.58
N GLY A 96 4.74 8.56 -15.71
CA GLY A 96 3.85 9.70 -15.96
C GLY A 96 2.94 10.03 -14.79
N VAL A 97 3.37 9.69 -13.57
CA VAL A 97 2.65 9.99 -12.33
C VAL A 97 3.40 11.06 -11.52
N GLN A 98 2.65 11.77 -10.71
CA GLN A 98 3.15 12.74 -9.72
C GLN A 98 2.45 12.51 -8.39
N ASP A 99 2.97 13.08 -7.32
CA ASP A 99 2.31 13.05 -6.02
C ASP A 99 0.93 13.71 -6.11
N PHE A 100 -0.05 13.10 -5.44
CA PHE A 100 -1.40 13.63 -5.40
C PHE A 100 -1.47 14.88 -4.55
N ALA A 101 -2.10 15.92 -5.06
CA ALA A 101 -2.28 17.19 -4.37
C ALA A 101 -3.77 17.53 -4.21
N ILE A 102 -4.07 18.45 -3.30
CA ILE A 102 -5.44 18.85 -2.97
C ILE A 102 -6.25 19.34 -4.19
N ALA A 103 -5.56 19.89 -5.19
CA ALA A 103 -6.20 20.36 -6.43
C ALA A 103 -6.86 19.24 -7.24
N GLN A 104 -6.39 17.98 -7.12
CA GLN A 104 -6.95 16.82 -7.79
C GLN A 104 -8.16 16.20 -7.07
N LEU A 105 -8.45 16.57 -5.81
CA LEU A 105 -9.55 15.97 -5.04
C LEU A 105 -10.88 15.95 -5.80
N ARG A 106 -11.21 17.05 -6.48
CA ARG A 106 -12.46 17.17 -7.25
C ARG A 106 -12.53 16.30 -8.51
N ASN A 107 -11.37 15.88 -9.00
CA ASN A 107 -11.26 15.05 -10.22
C ASN A 107 -11.38 13.56 -9.91
N VAL A 108 -11.27 13.16 -8.64
CA VAL A 108 -11.43 11.76 -8.23
C VAL A 108 -12.92 11.43 -8.17
N ASP A 109 -13.32 10.34 -8.81
CA ASP A 109 -14.69 9.83 -8.76
C ASP A 109 -15.17 9.61 -7.32
N VAL A 110 -16.41 10.01 -7.02
CA VAL A 110 -16.98 9.97 -5.66
C VAL A 110 -17.05 8.53 -5.14
N ALA A 111 -17.42 7.57 -5.99
CA ALA A 111 -17.52 6.17 -5.58
C ALA A 111 -16.12 5.61 -5.25
N LEU A 112 -15.08 6.03 -5.98
CA LEU A 112 -13.70 5.66 -5.68
C LEU A 112 -13.22 6.28 -4.36
N ARG A 113 -13.51 7.56 -4.10
CA ARG A 113 -13.16 8.22 -2.82
C ARG A 113 -13.78 7.50 -1.63
N ARG A 114 -15.09 7.21 -1.71
CA ARG A 114 -15.82 6.49 -0.64
C ARG A 114 -15.31 5.07 -0.47
N ARG A 115 -14.99 4.37 -1.55
CA ARG A 115 -14.42 3.02 -1.50
C ARG A 115 -13.08 3.00 -0.79
N LEU A 116 -12.20 3.96 -1.11
CA LEU A 116 -10.89 4.06 -0.46
C LEU A 116 -11.01 4.48 1.00
N LEU A 117 -11.91 5.41 1.33
CA LEU A 117 -12.19 5.80 2.70
C LEU A 117 -12.69 4.61 3.55
N ALA A 118 -13.65 3.83 3.02
CA ALA A 118 -14.14 2.62 3.68
C ALA A 118 -13.04 1.56 3.84
N PHE A 119 -12.20 1.40 2.83
CA PHE A 119 -11.08 0.47 2.86
C PHE A 119 -10.06 0.85 3.94
N ASP A 120 -9.57 2.11 3.95
CA ASP A 120 -8.58 2.56 4.92
C ASP A 120 -9.11 2.51 6.36
N TRP A 121 -10.39 2.83 6.57
CA TRP A 121 -11.06 2.62 7.86
C TRP A 121 -11.05 1.15 8.28
N TRP A 122 -11.41 0.24 7.36
CA TRP A 122 -11.51 -1.19 7.62
C TRP A 122 -10.17 -1.86 7.95
N VAL A 123 -9.09 -1.42 7.30
CA VAL A 123 -7.73 -1.93 7.56
C VAL A 123 -6.97 -1.10 8.59
N GLU A 124 -7.65 -0.17 9.29
CA GLU A 124 -7.04 0.69 10.33
C GLU A 124 -5.79 1.43 9.80
N ASN A 125 -5.90 2.07 8.61
CA ASN A 125 -4.83 2.83 7.98
C ASN A 125 -5.04 4.33 8.14
N ALA A 126 -4.49 4.95 9.19
CA ALA A 126 -4.62 6.39 9.46
C ALA A 126 -3.56 7.27 8.75
N ASP A 127 -2.63 6.69 7.99
CA ASP A 127 -1.50 7.44 7.39
C ASP A 127 -1.86 8.17 6.09
N ARG A 128 -3.06 7.94 5.53
CA ARG A 128 -3.49 8.60 4.28
C ARG A 128 -4.14 9.95 4.54
N THR A 129 -3.31 10.98 4.76
CA THR A 129 -3.77 12.31 5.19
C THR A 129 -3.49 13.38 4.14
N LEU A 130 -4.36 14.41 4.06
CA LEU A 130 -4.12 15.58 3.24
C LEU A 130 -4.94 16.78 3.78
N SER A 131 -4.27 17.92 3.89
CA SER A 131 -4.88 19.21 4.23
C SER A 131 -4.26 20.33 3.39
N GLU A 132 -4.77 21.55 3.51
CA GLU A 132 -4.17 22.74 2.89
C GLU A 132 -2.73 23.00 3.36
N LEU A 133 -2.38 22.52 4.55
CA LEU A 133 -1.04 22.66 5.14
C LEU A 133 -0.09 21.53 4.72
N GLY A 134 -0.57 20.57 3.91
CA GLY A 134 0.17 19.40 3.49
C GLY A 134 -0.36 18.10 4.11
N GLY A 135 0.39 17.02 3.99
CA GLY A 135 0.03 15.69 4.49
C GLY A 135 0.82 14.60 3.78
N ASN A 136 0.40 13.37 4.02
CA ASN A 136 0.94 12.16 3.38
C ASN A 136 -0.22 11.40 2.69
N PRO A 137 -0.65 11.81 1.49
CA PRO A 137 -1.82 11.20 0.86
C PRO A 137 -1.57 9.74 0.43
N ASN A 138 -0.33 9.31 0.28
CA ASN A 138 0.01 7.97 -0.22
C ASN A 138 -0.76 7.62 -1.50
N LEU A 139 -0.89 8.61 -2.38
CA LEU A 139 -1.61 8.57 -3.64
C LEU A 139 -0.73 9.17 -4.74
N LEU A 140 -0.80 8.59 -5.92
CA LEU A 140 -0.20 9.16 -7.12
C LEU A 140 -1.30 9.57 -8.10
N TRP A 141 -1.02 10.61 -8.86
CA TRP A 141 -1.91 11.12 -9.88
C TRP A 141 -1.28 11.02 -11.27
N ARG A 142 -1.97 10.38 -12.19
CA ARG A 142 -1.61 10.38 -13.61
C ARG A 142 -2.48 11.39 -14.33
N ALA A 143 -1.87 12.52 -14.75
CA ALA A 143 -2.59 13.58 -15.45
C ALA A 143 -3.18 13.12 -16.79
N ALA A 144 -2.49 12.22 -17.49
CA ALA A 144 -3.03 11.58 -18.68
C ALA A 144 -4.15 10.60 -18.28
N GLY A 145 -5.40 10.98 -18.49
CA GLY A 145 -6.58 10.19 -18.20
C GLY A 145 -7.14 10.32 -16.78
N ASP A 146 -6.71 11.34 -16.02
CA ASP A 146 -7.22 11.67 -14.68
C ASP A 146 -7.32 10.43 -13.75
N ALA A 147 -6.21 9.68 -13.66
CA ALA A 147 -6.20 8.41 -12.94
C ALA A 147 -5.49 8.52 -11.60
N LEU A 148 -6.17 8.09 -10.55
CA LEU A 148 -5.61 7.90 -9.21
C LEU A 148 -4.91 6.55 -9.12
N LEU A 149 -3.78 6.49 -8.39
CA LEU A 149 -3.15 5.25 -7.96
C LEU A 149 -2.97 5.28 -6.44
N VAL A 150 -3.25 4.16 -5.81
CA VAL A 150 -3.20 4.00 -4.34
C VAL A 150 -1.96 3.20 -3.99
N ILE A 151 -1.12 3.79 -3.15
CA ILE A 151 0.16 3.21 -2.71
C ILE A 151 0.30 3.32 -1.20
N ASP A 152 1.30 2.65 -0.67
CA ASP A 152 1.78 2.72 0.73
C ASP A 152 0.73 2.39 1.79
N HIS A 153 0.76 1.14 2.26
CA HIS A 153 -0.12 0.62 3.31
C HIS A 153 0.68 0.04 4.48
N ASN A 154 1.97 0.40 4.61
CA ASN A 154 2.87 -0.19 5.59
C ASN A 154 2.46 0.07 7.04
N LEU A 155 1.64 1.09 7.29
CA LEU A 155 1.10 1.44 8.60
C LEU A 155 -0.32 0.92 8.86
N ALA A 156 -0.93 0.21 7.92
CA ALA A 156 -2.24 -0.41 8.14
C ALA A 156 -2.24 -1.45 9.29
N PHE A 157 -3.43 -1.81 9.77
CA PHE A 157 -3.67 -2.66 10.94
C PHE A 157 -3.05 -2.06 12.22
N ASP A 158 -3.15 -0.74 12.36
CA ASP A 158 -2.59 -0.02 13.50
C ASP A 158 -3.41 -0.26 14.76
N ARG A 159 -2.76 -0.75 15.82
CA ARG A 159 -3.42 -0.99 17.12
C ARG A 159 -3.75 0.26 17.89
N GLU A 160 -3.13 1.38 17.50
CA GLU A 160 -3.36 2.70 18.08
C GLU A 160 -4.27 3.54 17.18
N PHE A 161 -4.97 2.89 16.22
CA PHE A 161 -5.91 3.56 15.33
C PHE A 161 -6.96 4.33 16.13
N ASP A 162 -7.01 5.63 15.89
CA ASP A 162 -8.01 6.54 16.48
C ASP A 162 -8.99 6.99 15.41
N GLU A 163 -10.21 6.54 15.52
CA GLU A 163 -11.27 6.79 14.56
C GLU A 163 -11.60 8.28 14.42
N SER A 164 -11.53 9.04 15.52
CA SER A 164 -11.83 10.49 15.50
C SER A 164 -10.77 11.25 14.72
N THR A 165 -9.51 10.93 14.92
CA THR A 165 -8.39 11.49 14.15
C THR A 165 -8.46 11.07 12.68
N PHE A 166 -8.78 9.80 12.41
CA PHE A 166 -8.95 9.30 11.05
C PHE A 166 -9.99 10.11 10.27
N PHE A 167 -11.20 10.28 10.82
CA PHE A 167 -12.26 11.06 10.16
C PHE A 167 -11.98 12.56 10.09
N ALA A 168 -11.07 13.10 10.89
CA ALA A 168 -10.65 14.49 10.80
C ALA A 168 -9.56 14.74 9.76
N THR A 169 -8.72 13.73 9.44
CA THR A 169 -7.47 13.95 8.69
C THR A 169 -7.35 13.17 7.39
N HIS A 170 -8.18 12.11 7.20
CA HIS A 170 -8.13 11.30 5.98
C HIS A 170 -8.35 12.17 4.73
N VAL A 171 -7.60 11.88 3.67
CA VAL A 171 -7.63 12.66 2.42
C VAL A 171 -9.04 12.84 1.84
N PHE A 172 -9.94 11.87 2.07
CA PHE A 172 -11.34 11.90 1.64
C PHE A 172 -12.32 12.04 2.81
N HIS A 173 -11.90 12.61 3.93
CA HIS A 173 -12.75 12.82 5.12
C HIS A 173 -14.08 13.54 4.81
N GLY A 174 -14.11 14.45 3.81
CA GLY A 174 -15.32 15.14 3.39
C GLY A 174 -16.45 14.22 2.86
N ASP A 175 -16.15 12.97 2.52
CA ASP A 175 -17.13 11.97 2.10
C ASP A 175 -17.64 11.09 3.27
N ALA A 176 -17.12 11.26 4.50
CA ALA A 176 -17.38 10.37 5.64
C ALA A 176 -18.87 10.31 6.02
N SER A 177 -19.53 11.47 6.22
CA SER A 177 -20.97 11.50 6.55
C SER A 177 -21.82 10.82 5.48
N ALA A 178 -21.58 11.14 4.20
CA ALA A 178 -22.29 10.51 3.08
C ALA A 178 -22.05 8.99 2.94
N LEU A 179 -20.96 8.48 3.48
CA LEU A 179 -20.65 7.05 3.46
C LEU A 179 -21.20 6.32 4.69
N PHE A 180 -20.91 6.82 5.89
CA PHE A 180 -21.14 6.08 7.15
C PHE A 180 -22.50 6.37 7.79
N GLU A 181 -23.11 7.54 7.53
CA GLU A 181 -24.45 7.91 8.07
C GLU A 181 -25.58 7.53 7.10
N ASP A 182 -25.28 7.33 5.80
CA ASP A 182 -26.27 6.87 4.82
C ASP A 182 -26.32 5.34 4.80
N TRP A 183 -27.46 4.79 5.18
CA TRP A 183 -27.66 3.34 5.27
C TRP A 183 -27.41 2.59 3.96
N ILE A 184 -27.76 3.17 2.83
CA ILE A 184 -27.60 2.53 1.51
C ILE A 184 -26.14 2.48 1.15
N ASN A 185 -25.42 3.60 1.26
CA ASN A 185 -24.02 3.71 0.95
C ASN A 185 -23.18 2.81 1.86
N TRP A 186 -23.48 2.80 3.18
CA TRP A 186 -22.80 1.93 4.12
C TRP A 186 -23.05 0.45 3.84
N THR A 187 -24.29 0.06 3.55
CA THR A 187 -24.62 -1.34 3.25
C THR A 187 -23.89 -1.82 1.98
N ASP A 188 -23.81 -1.01 0.92
CA ASP A 188 -23.03 -1.35 -0.28
C ASP A 188 -21.54 -1.49 0.06
N ALA A 189 -20.96 -0.54 0.78
CA ALA A 189 -19.57 -0.60 1.21
C ALA A 189 -19.29 -1.87 2.05
N ALA A 190 -20.09 -2.14 3.07
CA ALA A 190 -19.95 -3.31 3.93
C ALA A 190 -20.04 -4.64 3.16
N ASN A 191 -20.93 -4.72 2.17
CA ASN A 191 -21.04 -5.90 1.32
C ASN A 191 -19.81 -6.10 0.45
N ARG A 192 -19.23 -5.03 -0.11
CA ARG A 192 -17.97 -5.08 -0.88
C ARG A 192 -16.81 -5.50 -0.01
N LEU A 193 -16.66 -4.92 1.17
CA LEU A 193 -15.62 -5.29 2.13
C LEU A 193 -15.73 -6.79 2.50
N ARG A 194 -16.95 -7.27 2.79
CA ARG A 194 -17.19 -8.69 3.09
C ARG A 194 -16.84 -9.60 1.91
N ALA A 195 -17.14 -9.18 0.68
CA ALA A 195 -16.81 -9.94 -0.52
C ALA A 195 -15.30 -10.04 -0.78
N ALA A 196 -14.51 -9.10 -0.25
CA ALA A 196 -13.05 -9.11 -0.37
C ALA A 196 -12.35 -10.02 0.67
N LEU A 197 -13.05 -10.50 1.72
CA LEU A 197 -12.45 -11.34 2.78
C LEU A 197 -11.69 -12.58 2.27
N PRO A 198 -12.16 -13.33 1.25
CA PRO A 198 -11.40 -14.47 0.73
C PRO A 198 -9.99 -14.08 0.26
N SER A 199 -9.83 -12.89 -0.30
CA SER A 199 -8.51 -12.41 -0.77
C SER A 199 -7.53 -12.17 0.39
N PHE A 200 -8.02 -11.90 1.59
CA PHE A 200 -7.18 -11.82 2.78
C PHE A 200 -6.59 -13.18 3.14
N ASP A 201 -7.40 -14.22 3.16
CA ASP A 201 -6.95 -15.58 3.47
C ASP A 201 -6.00 -16.11 2.39
N GLU A 202 -6.27 -15.85 1.12
CA GLU A 202 -5.40 -16.17 0.00
C GLU A 202 -4.04 -15.45 0.09
N ALA A 203 -4.06 -14.16 0.42
CA ALA A 203 -2.85 -13.38 0.60
C ALA A 203 -2.01 -13.91 1.77
N LEU A 204 -2.64 -14.24 2.90
CA LEU A 204 -1.97 -14.87 4.04
C LEU A 204 -1.35 -16.23 3.67
N ALA A 205 -2.08 -17.06 2.93
CA ALA A 205 -1.61 -18.38 2.51
C ALA A 205 -0.43 -18.31 1.51
N SER A 206 -0.38 -17.23 0.72
CA SER A 206 0.67 -17.03 -0.30
C SER A 206 1.95 -16.38 0.23
N MET A 207 1.95 -15.92 1.49
CA MET A 207 3.17 -15.37 2.10
C MET A 207 4.23 -16.45 2.35
N PRO A 208 5.50 -16.17 2.03
CA PRO A 208 6.59 -17.11 2.32
C PRO A 208 6.80 -17.28 3.82
N ASP A 209 7.19 -18.48 4.25
CA ASP A 209 7.46 -18.80 5.67
C ASP A 209 8.70 -18.06 6.21
N SER A 210 9.62 -17.68 5.33
CA SER A 210 10.83 -16.91 5.65
C SER A 210 10.71 -15.45 5.16
N GLY A 211 11.24 -14.51 5.91
CA GLY A 211 11.18 -13.09 5.56
C GLY A 211 9.86 -12.45 5.99
N ILE A 212 9.00 -12.08 5.06
CA ILE A 212 7.72 -11.42 5.34
C ILE A 212 6.79 -12.28 6.22
N GLY A 213 6.83 -13.61 6.05
CA GLY A 213 5.87 -14.53 6.69
C GLY A 213 6.18 -15.01 8.11
N SER A 214 7.33 -14.64 8.70
CA SER A 214 7.72 -15.12 10.06
C SER A 214 6.95 -14.46 11.22
N THR A 215 6.08 -13.50 10.92
CA THR A 215 5.20 -12.89 11.93
C THR A 215 4.01 -13.79 12.23
N PRO A 216 3.63 -14.01 13.51
CA PRO A 216 2.50 -14.88 13.84
C PRO A 216 1.21 -14.42 13.15
N ARG A 217 0.62 -15.28 12.32
CA ARG A 217 -0.62 -15.05 11.55
C ARG A 217 -1.82 -14.61 12.41
N ARG A 218 -1.77 -14.79 13.74
CA ARG A 218 -2.81 -14.37 14.70
C ARG A 218 -2.89 -12.86 14.95
N ARG A 219 -1.99 -12.05 14.39
CA ARG A 219 -1.92 -10.59 14.67
C ARG A 219 -2.74 -9.70 13.74
N TYR A 220 -3.17 -10.24 12.60
CA TYR A 220 -3.96 -9.49 11.63
C TYR A 220 -5.41 -9.96 11.73
N ARG A 221 -6.27 -9.10 12.21
CA ARG A 221 -7.72 -9.28 12.21
C ARG A 221 -8.33 -8.11 11.49
N LEU A 222 -9.28 -8.39 10.63
CA LEU A 222 -10.20 -7.40 10.08
C LEU A 222 -11.38 -7.28 11.05
N VAL A 223 -11.76 -6.06 11.35
CA VAL A 223 -12.89 -5.73 12.25
C VAL A 223 -14.23 -5.94 11.55
#